data_d4940aaa2ba06a899c2252810a962384
#
_entry.id   d4940aaa2ba06a899c2252810a962384
#
_cell.length_a   1.000
_cell.length_b   1.000
_cell.length_c   1.000
_cell.angle_alpha   90.00
_cell.angle_beta   90.00
_cell.angle_gamma   90.00
#
_symmetry.space_group_name_H-M   'P 1'
#
loop_
_entity.id
_entity.type
_entity.pdbx_description
1 polymer ?
#
loop_
_entity_poly.entity_id
_entity_poly.type
_entity_poly.pdbx_seq_one_letter_code
_entity_poly.pdbx_strand_id
1 'polypeptide(L)'
;MKLLIDIGNTNTIYCIYDNSKCVYKKRFENNTEIKPALDKICDFNIKAIGIASVVPDSTQFNSKLLLNHLNIKPFIVNWKNSNISFDVDKIDEVGVDRICNAKAAINKTGDNCIVIDFGTATTYDVI
;
A
#
# COMPACT_ATOMS: atom_id res chain seq x y z
N MET A 1 9.26 3.96 -13.14
CA MET A 1 7.96 4.07 -12.45
C MET A 1 7.94 3.24 -11.18
N LYS A 2 6.99 3.46 -10.29
CA LYS A 2 6.80 2.69 -9.05
C LYS A 2 5.43 2.05 -9.06
N LEU A 3 5.35 0.77 -8.72
CA LEU A 3 4.09 0.08 -8.49
C LEU A 3 3.78 0.10 -6.99
N LEU A 4 2.63 0.65 -6.63
CA LEU A 4 2.12 0.66 -5.26
C LEU A 4 0.87 -0.21 -5.18
N ILE A 5 0.81 -1.04 -4.15
CA ILE A 5 -0.28 -2.00 -3.96
C ILE A 5 -0.84 -1.83 -2.56
N ASP A 6 -2.13 -1.63 -2.50
CA ASP A 6 -2.90 -1.58 -1.26
C ASP A 6 -3.82 -2.81 -1.21
N ILE A 7 -3.63 -3.66 -0.20
CA ILE A 7 -4.38 -4.91 -0.02
C ILE A 7 -5.22 -4.79 1.25
N GLY A 8 -6.46 -4.44 1.07
CA GLY A 8 -7.48 -4.46 2.12
C GLY A 8 -8.17 -5.82 2.25
N ASN A 9 -9.08 -5.95 3.22
CA ASN A 9 -9.82 -7.19 3.45
C ASN A 9 -10.74 -7.59 2.27
N THR A 10 -11.28 -6.63 1.56
CA THR A 10 -12.26 -6.84 0.48
C THR A 10 -11.67 -6.61 -0.90
N ASN A 11 -10.83 -5.60 -1.03
CA ASN A 11 -10.32 -5.15 -2.32
C ASN A 11 -8.81 -4.97 -2.29
N THR A 12 -8.21 -5.16 -3.46
CA THR A 12 -6.82 -4.81 -3.74
C THR A 12 -6.77 -3.72 -4.80
N ILE A 13 -5.91 -2.73 -4.59
CA ILE A 13 -5.69 -1.62 -5.53
C ILE A 13 -4.23 -1.67 -6.00
N TYR A 14 -4.04 -1.70 -7.30
CA TYR A 14 -2.74 -1.48 -7.94
C TYR A 14 -2.69 -0.08 -8.53
N CYS A 15 -1.61 0.62 -8.25
CA CYS A 15 -1.41 1.98 -8.73
C CYS A 15 0.03 2.16 -9.23
N ILE A 16 0.20 2.60 -10.48
CA ILE A 16 1.53 2.89 -11.02
C ILE A 16 1.73 4.38 -11.02
N TYR A 17 2.82 4.82 -10.40
CA TYR A 17 3.24 6.20 -10.33
C TYR A 17 4.46 6.45 -11.22
N ASP A 18 4.38 7.49 -12.03
CA ASP A 18 5.52 8.12 -12.65
C ASP A 18 5.75 9.46 -11.93
N ASN A 19 6.86 9.52 -11.18
CA ASN A 19 7.10 10.59 -10.21
C ASN A 19 5.90 10.75 -9.24
N SER A 20 5.18 11.86 -9.30
CA SER A 20 4.03 12.16 -8.44
C SER A 20 2.68 11.90 -9.11
N LYS A 21 2.65 11.46 -10.37
CA LYS A 21 1.43 11.25 -11.14
C LYS A 21 1.05 9.77 -11.20
N CYS A 22 -0.18 9.44 -10.81
CA CYS A 22 -0.74 8.12 -11.05
C CYS A 22 -1.07 7.96 -12.53
N VAL A 23 -0.38 7.06 -13.23
CA VAL A 23 -0.53 6.80 -14.67
C VAL A 23 -1.39 5.57 -14.97
N TYR A 24 -1.56 4.69 -13.99
CA TYR A 24 -2.42 3.52 -14.07
C TYR A 24 -2.98 3.21 -12.70
N LYS A 25 -4.27 2.90 -12.63
CA LYS A 25 -4.93 2.44 -11.39
C LYS A 25 -5.93 1.35 -11.74
N LYS A 26 -5.89 0.26 -10.98
CA LYS A 26 -6.85 -0.84 -11.06
C LYS A 26 -7.25 -1.26 -9.66
N ARG A 27 -8.55 -1.38 -9.45
CA ARG A 27 -9.15 -1.96 -8.23
C ARG A 27 -9.87 -3.24 -8.62
N PHE A 28 -9.75 -4.25 -7.79
CA PHE A 28 -10.44 -5.53 -7.95
C PHE A 28 -10.73 -6.14 -6.57
N GLU A 29 -11.72 -6.99 -6.51
CA GLU A 29 -12.02 -7.79 -5.32
C GLU A 29 -10.95 -8.85 -5.11
N ASN A 30 -10.63 -9.18 -3.87
CA ASN A 30 -9.52 -10.09 -3.53
C ASN A 30 -9.64 -11.49 -4.14
N ASN A 31 -10.84 -11.93 -4.49
CA ASN A 31 -11.11 -13.24 -5.12
C ASN A 31 -11.11 -13.18 -6.65
N THR A 32 -10.79 -12.05 -7.25
CA THR A 32 -10.77 -11.87 -8.70
C THR A 32 -9.43 -12.29 -9.27
N GLU A 33 -9.42 -12.83 -10.48
CA GLU A 33 -8.20 -13.15 -11.21
C GLU A 33 -7.42 -11.87 -11.52
N ILE A 34 -6.15 -11.81 -11.07
CA ILE A 34 -5.29 -10.62 -11.21
C ILE A 34 -4.40 -10.66 -12.47
N LYS A 35 -4.38 -11.79 -13.20
CA LYS A 35 -3.54 -11.98 -14.37
C LYS A 35 -3.67 -10.86 -15.42
N PRO A 36 -4.87 -10.40 -15.79
CA PRO A 36 -5.00 -9.30 -16.76
C PRO A 36 -4.39 -7.98 -16.28
N ALA A 37 -4.36 -7.76 -14.96
CA ALA A 37 -3.70 -6.59 -14.38
C ALA A 37 -2.17 -6.71 -14.42
N LEU A 38 -1.65 -7.94 -14.23
CA LEU A 38 -0.20 -8.21 -14.34
C LEU A 38 0.31 -8.02 -15.76
N ASP A 39 -0.41 -8.54 -16.74
CA ASP A 39 -0.06 -8.38 -18.16
C ASP A 39 0.08 -6.89 -18.50
N LYS A 40 -0.89 -6.09 -18.02
CA LYS A 40 -0.82 -4.63 -18.22
C LYS A 40 0.32 -3.95 -17.45
N ILE A 41 0.65 -4.43 -16.26
CA ILE A 41 1.77 -3.88 -15.47
C ILE A 41 3.11 -4.12 -16.16
N CYS A 42 3.27 -5.23 -16.86
CA CYS A 42 4.49 -5.56 -17.62
C CYS A 42 4.78 -4.57 -18.76
N ASP A 43 3.78 -3.83 -19.25
CA ASP A 43 3.98 -2.77 -20.25
C ASP A 43 4.74 -1.54 -19.69
N PHE A 44 4.84 -1.43 -18.35
CA PHE A 44 5.47 -0.30 -17.69
C PHE A 44 6.88 -0.62 -17.20
N ASN A 45 7.79 0.35 -17.30
CA ASN A 45 9.15 0.23 -16.77
C ASN A 45 9.16 0.43 -15.24
N ILE A 46 8.70 -0.61 -14.51
CA ILE A 46 8.67 -0.60 -13.04
C ILE A 46 10.09 -0.72 -12.51
N LYS A 47 10.45 0.11 -11.52
CA LYS A 47 11.76 0.14 -10.87
C LYS A 47 11.69 -0.23 -9.38
N ALA A 48 10.52 -0.08 -8.78
CA ALA A 48 10.31 -0.41 -7.37
C ALA A 48 8.85 -0.80 -7.14
N ILE A 49 8.62 -1.64 -6.14
CA ILE A 49 7.29 -2.11 -5.73
C ILE A 49 7.13 -1.87 -4.24
N GLY A 50 6.03 -1.23 -3.83
CA GLY A 50 5.62 -1.08 -2.44
C GLY A 50 4.28 -1.76 -2.20
N ILE A 51 4.15 -2.50 -1.09
CA ILE A 51 2.92 -3.16 -0.67
C ILE A 51 2.54 -2.67 0.72
N ALA A 52 1.35 -2.11 0.85
CA ALA A 52 0.64 -1.91 2.10
C ALA A 52 -0.45 -2.99 2.18
N SER A 53 -0.53 -3.74 3.26
CA SER A 53 -1.48 -4.85 3.36
C SER A 53 -1.89 -5.14 4.79
N VAL A 54 -3.17 -5.42 4.97
CA VAL A 54 -3.75 -5.94 6.22
C VAL A 54 -4.11 -7.44 6.11
N VAL A 55 -3.74 -8.10 5.00
CA VAL A 55 -4.04 -9.51 4.70
C VAL A 55 -2.75 -10.28 4.43
N PRO A 56 -2.17 -10.99 5.43
CA PRO A 56 -0.86 -11.65 5.31
C PRO A 56 -0.75 -12.63 4.14
N ASP A 57 -1.73 -13.49 3.93
CA ASP A 57 -1.71 -14.50 2.86
C ASP A 57 -1.69 -13.85 1.47
N SER A 58 -2.52 -12.82 1.26
CA SER A 58 -2.53 -12.05 0.02
C SER A 58 -1.22 -11.29 -0.19
N THR A 59 -0.59 -10.82 0.88
CA THR A 59 0.73 -10.18 0.82
C THR A 59 1.78 -11.15 0.30
N GLN A 60 1.83 -12.36 0.86
CA GLN A 60 2.79 -13.38 0.46
C GLN A 60 2.58 -13.82 -0.99
N PHE A 61 1.32 -14.04 -1.37
CA PHE A 61 0.95 -14.41 -2.73
C PHE A 61 1.39 -13.34 -3.74
N ASN A 62 0.99 -12.08 -3.52
CA ASN A 62 1.35 -10.96 -4.41
C ASN A 62 2.87 -10.74 -4.46
N SER A 63 3.57 -10.87 -3.35
CA SER A 63 5.03 -10.70 -3.30
C SER A 63 5.75 -11.73 -4.17
N LYS A 64 5.37 -13.00 -4.09
CA LYS A 64 5.94 -14.07 -4.90
C LYS A 64 5.62 -13.86 -6.39
N LEU A 65 4.37 -13.54 -6.69
CA LEU A 65 3.89 -13.33 -8.04
C LEU A 65 4.65 -12.20 -8.74
N LEU A 66 4.79 -11.05 -8.08
CA LEU A 66 5.47 -9.88 -8.61
C LEU A 66 6.98 -10.10 -8.75
N LEU A 67 7.60 -10.79 -7.79
CA LEU A 67 9.00 -11.17 -7.89
C LEU A 67 9.26 -12.04 -9.13
N ASN A 68 8.38 -13.03 -9.37
CA ASN A 68 8.52 -13.94 -10.50
C ASN A 68 8.30 -13.25 -11.87
N HIS A 69 7.37 -12.27 -11.93
CA HIS A 69 7.04 -11.62 -13.21
C HIS A 69 7.92 -10.42 -13.53
N LEU A 70 8.33 -9.65 -12.52
CA LEU A 70 9.06 -8.39 -12.70
C LEU A 70 10.52 -8.48 -12.24
N ASN A 71 10.91 -9.55 -11.57
CA ASN A 71 12.21 -9.73 -10.92
C ASN A 71 12.57 -8.59 -9.96
N ILE A 72 11.55 -8.04 -9.28
CA ILE A 72 11.69 -6.96 -8.31
C ILE A 72 11.12 -7.44 -6.98
N LYS A 73 11.95 -7.44 -5.93
CA LYS A 73 11.48 -7.76 -4.57
C LYS A 73 10.64 -6.60 -4.03
N PRO A 74 9.37 -6.82 -3.67
CA PRO A 74 8.54 -5.77 -3.09
C PRO A 74 9.03 -5.32 -1.72
N PHE A 75 8.92 -4.03 -1.44
CA PHE A 75 9.03 -3.46 -0.11
C PHE A 75 7.67 -3.56 0.58
N ILE A 76 7.60 -4.33 1.66
CA ILE A 76 6.37 -4.50 2.44
C ILE A 76 6.39 -3.52 3.61
N VAL A 77 5.42 -2.60 3.60
CA VAL A 77 5.30 -1.57 4.65
C VAL A 77 4.87 -2.22 5.97
N ASN A 78 5.51 -1.80 7.04
CA ASN A 78 5.12 -2.12 8.41
C ASN A 78 5.59 -1.00 9.35
N TRP A 79 5.19 -1.05 10.62
CA TRP A 79 5.52 -0.01 11.58
C TRP A 79 7.04 0.15 11.80
N LYS A 80 7.83 -0.95 11.74
CA LYS A 80 9.29 -0.92 11.95
C LYS A 80 10.05 -0.18 10.86
N ASN A 81 9.51 -0.17 9.63
CA ASN A 81 10.14 0.45 8.46
C ASN A 81 9.45 1.73 7.98
N SER A 82 8.43 2.19 8.69
CA SER A 82 7.66 3.39 8.34
C SER A 82 8.41 4.70 8.58
N ASN A 83 9.40 4.68 9.46
CA ASN A 83 10.12 5.86 9.93
C ASN A 83 9.16 6.93 10.50
N ILE A 84 8.26 6.48 11.39
CA ILE A 84 7.32 7.28 12.18
C ILE A 84 7.50 6.86 13.64
N SER A 85 7.42 7.80 14.55
CA SER A 85 7.25 7.53 15.98
C SER A 85 5.77 7.32 16.28
N PHE A 86 5.47 6.38 17.15
CA PHE A 86 4.10 6.02 17.52
C PHE A 86 3.92 6.21 19.04
N ASP A 87 2.83 6.85 19.40
CA ASP A 87 2.34 6.96 20.78
C ASP A 87 1.00 6.21 20.86
N VAL A 88 1.08 4.90 20.98
CA VAL A 88 -0.06 3.98 21.00
C VAL A 88 0.24 2.80 21.92
N ASP A 89 -0.77 2.25 22.57
CA ASP A 89 -0.60 1.14 23.51
C ASP A 89 -0.07 -0.15 22.85
N LYS A 90 -0.52 -0.41 21.62
CA LYS A 90 -0.22 -1.66 20.90
C LYS A 90 0.14 -1.37 19.44
N ILE A 91 1.40 -1.14 19.20
CA ILE A 91 1.91 -0.74 17.87
C ILE A 91 1.73 -1.82 16.81
N ASP A 92 1.78 -3.08 17.17
CA ASP A 92 1.61 -4.24 16.30
C ASP A 92 0.15 -4.44 15.83
N GLU A 93 -0.81 -3.81 16.51
CA GLU A 93 -2.22 -3.77 16.11
C GLU A 93 -2.57 -2.59 15.19
N VAL A 94 -1.64 -1.66 14.95
CA VAL A 94 -1.88 -0.52 14.04
C VAL A 94 -1.91 -1.00 12.60
N GLY A 95 -3.04 -0.79 11.93
CA GLY A 95 -3.21 -1.13 10.52
C GLY A 95 -2.20 -0.42 9.62
N VAL A 96 -1.69 -1.11 8.61
CA VAL A 96 -0.68 -0.57 7.68
C VAL A 96 -1.25 0.59 6.85
N ASP A 97 -2.53 0.58 6.54
CA ASP A 97 -3.28 1.66 5.90
C ASP A 97 -3.19 2.96 6.73
N ARG A 98 -3.40 2.88 8.04
CA ARG A 98 -3.25 4.01 8.96
C ARG A 98 -1.81 4.53 8.99
N ILE A 99 -0.81 3.64 9.02
CA ILE A 99 0.61 4.00 8.94
C ILE A 99 0.91 4.78 7.65
N CYS A 100 0.41 4.31 6.51
CA CYS A 100 0.59 4.99 5.22
C CYS A 100 -0.09 6.37 5.20
N ASN A 101 -1.31 6.46 5.73
CA ASN A 101 -2.07 7.71 5.82
C ASN A 101 -1.34 8.73 6.72
N ALA A 102 -0.89 8.30 7.91
CA ALA A 102 -0.10 9.14 8.82
C ALA A 102 1.17 9.65 8.16
N LYS A 103 1.94 8.76 7.50
CA LYS A 103 3.17 9.16 6.79
C LYS A 103 2.91 10.17 5.67
N ALA A 104 1.83 9.97 4.92
CA ALA A 104 1.44 10.90 3.86
C ALA A 104 1.03 12.26 4.44
N ALA A 105 0.29 12.27 5.54
CA ALA A 105 -0.12 13.49 6.22
C ALA A 105 1.09 14.28 6.74
N ILE A 106 2.00 13.64 7.48
CA ILE A 106 3.25 14.26 7.97
C ILE A 106 4.03 14.89 6.82
N ASN A 107 4.21 14.16 5.71
CA ASN A 107 4.96 14.67 4.56
C ASN A 107 4.26 15.85 3.86
N LYS A 108 2.94 15.94 3.95
CA LYS A 108 2.15 16.97 3.28
C LYS A 108 1.95 18.22 4.12
N THR A 109 1.71 18.07 5.43
CA THR A 109 1.42 19.18 6.34
C THR A 109 2.69 19.72 7.01
N GLY A 110 3.63 18.83 7.32
CA GLY A 110 4.84 19.16 8.09
C GLY A 110 4.57 19.51 9.55
N ASP A 111 3.36 19.29 10.04
CA ASP A 111 2.91 19.72 11.36
C ASP A 111 1.78 18.82 11.86
N ASN A 112 1.35 19.07 13.12
CA ASN A 112 0.27 18.33 13.76
C ASN A 112 -1.02 18.42 12.93
N CYS A 113 -1.65 17.27 12.75
CA CYS A 113 -2.91 17.17 12.01
C CYS A 113 -3.76 15.99 12.49
N ILE A 114 -5.01 15.95 12.04
CA ILE A 114 -5.88 14.79 12.25
C ILE A 114 -6.17 14.18 10.88
N VAL A 115 -5.90 12.90 10.76
CA VAL A 115 -6.27 12.10 9.59
C VAL A 115 -7.59 11.42 9.88
N ILE A 116 -8.57 11.61 9.00
CA ILE A 116 -9.87 10.93 9.07
C ILE A 116 -9.98 10.05 7.83
N ASP A 117 -10.14 8.76 8.04
CA ASP A 117 -10.33 7.78 6.97
C ASP A 117 -11.76 7.22 7.02
N PHE A 118 -12.52 7.44 5.95
CA PHE A 118 -13.88 6.95 5.77
C PHE A 118 -13.84 5.65 4.95
N GLY A 119 -13.46 4.53 5.60
CA GLY A 119 -13.49 3.19 5.01
C GLY A 119 -14.70 2.37 5.45
N THR A 120 -14.54 1.07 5.56
CA THR A 120 -15.52 0.16 6.17
C THR A 120 -15.79 0.53 7.64
N ALA A 121 -14.75 0.98 8.33
CA ALA A 121 -14.83 1.69 9.60
C ALA A 121 -14.29 3.11 9.42
N THR A 122 -14.77 4.06 10.21
CA THR A 122 -14.17 5.40 10.24
C THR A 122 -13.08 5.42 11.30
N THR A 123 -11.88 5.80 10.92
CA THR A 123 -10.75 5.94 11.84
C THR A 123 -10.30 7.39 11.97
N TYR A 124 -9.76 7.72 13.13
CA TYR A 124 -9.20 9.03 13.47
C TYR A 124 -7.78 8.82 13.98
N ASP A 125 -6.81 9.44 13.33
CA ASP A 125 -5.42 9.41 13.73
C ASP A 125 -4.95 10.83 14.04
N VAL A 126 -4.48 11.06 15.25
CA VAL A 126 -3.84 12.31 15.66
C VAL A 126 -2.34 12.20 15.37
N ILE A 127 -1.82 13.16 14.63
CA ILE A 127 -0.43 13.20 14.17
C ILE A 127 0.28 14.38 14.82
#